data_35a5379961e5ca7b08dea420764a4d4e
#
_entry.id   35a5379961e5ca7b08dea420764a4d4e
#
_cell.length_a   1.000
_cell.length_b   1.000
_cell.length_c   1.000
_cell.angle_alpha   90.00
_cell.angle_beta   90.00
_cell.angle_gamma   90.00
#
_symmetry.space_group_name_H-M   'P 1'
#
loop_
_entity.id
_entity.type
_entity.pdbx_description
1 polymer ?
#
loop_
_entity_poly.entity_id
_entity_poly.type
_entity_poly.pdbx_seq_one_letter_code
_entity_poly.pdbx_strand_id
1 'polypeptide(L)'
;MRYHFVYASSNRKTGPIPTTYNSRSTCPPSCPQYRSTCYAEDYHTRLHWDKVDQRGDDIHGLALKISRLPKFQLWRMSVAGDLPGDGETVDAYALGLIVKANRGRNGFTYTHKKSRDAIKWAKHATDWGFTVNLSADDAGEADQLAAHGLPVVCIVPMDTPKHTTTPAGRQILVCPAQTVDYMTCALCGLCQKADRRQIIGFRAHGTKARITDQKARRVIPIYQGATQ
;
A
#
# COMPACT_ATOMS: atom_id res chain seq x y z
N MET A 1 0.58 12.06 16.16
CA MET A 1 0.95 10.92 15.31
C MET A 1 2.37 10.49 15.55
N ARG A 2 2.63 9.19 15.55
CA ARG A 2 3.94 8.58 15.72
C ARG A 2 4.25 7.62 14.58
N TYR A 3 5.55 7.41 14.34
CA TYR A 3 6.06 6.60 13.23
C TYR A 3 7.19 5.71 13.75
N HIS A 4 7.00 4.41 13.71
CA HIS A 4 8.06 3.48 14.09
C HIS A 4 8.84 3.04 12.84
N PHE A 5 10.12 3.40 12.79
CA PHE A 5 11.00 3.09 11.67
C PHE A 5 11.79 1.79 11.94
N VAL A 6 11.75 0.87 10.99
CA VAL A 6 12.48 -0.40 11.00
C VAL A 6 13.50 -0.38 9.87
N TYR A 7 14.79 -0.47 10.18
CA TYR A 7 15.86 -0.37 9.17
C TYR A 7 15.93 -1.55 8.21
N ALA A 8 15.57 -2.76 8.66
CA ALA A 8 15.48 -3.95 7.82
C ALA A 8 14.26 -4.76 8.24
N SER A 9 13.32 -4.93 7.32
CA SER A 9 12.11 -5.72 7.55
C SER A 9 12.46 -7.21 7.71
N SER A 10 11.89 -7.84 8.71
CA SER A 10 11.94 -9.29 8.89
C SER A 10 10.86 -10.05 8.12
N ASN A 11 9.96 -9.33 7.42
CA ASN A 11 8.91 -9.96 6.63
C ASN A 11 9.50 -10.60 5.36
N ARG A 12 9.35 -11.92 5.23
CA ARG A 12 9.90 -12.72 4.12
C ARG A 12 9.49 -12.16 2.74
N LYS A 13 8.23 -11.73 2.57
CA LYS A 13 7.74 -11.21 1.28
C LYS A 13 8.23 -9.79 0.99
N THR A 14 8.42 -8.99 2.02
CA THR A 14 8.96 -7.64 1.87
C THR A 14 10.45 -7.67 1.56
N GLY A 15 11.19 -8.60 2.16
CA GLY A 15 12.64 -8.61 2.12
C GLY A 15 13.24 -7.52 3.03
N PRO A 16 14.58 -7.42 3.13
CA PRO A 16 15.28 -6.59 4.12
C PRO A 16 15.33 -5.11 3.73
N ILE A 17 14.23 -4.53 3.25
CA ILE A 17 14.13 -3.08 3.01
C ILE A 17 13.65 -2.34 4.24
N PRO A 18 14.01 -1.05 4.41
CA PRO A 18 13.45 -0.21 5.46
C PRO A 18 11.94 -0.09 5.35
N THR A 19 11.28 -0.10 6.51
CA THR A 19 9.81 0.00 6.57
C THR A 19 9.36 0.88 7.73
N THR A 20 8.11 1.36 7.69
CA THR A 20 7.51 2.05 8.84
C THR A 20 6.18 1.42 9.25
N TYR A 21 5.82 1.66 10.52
CA TYR A 21 4.49 1.48 11.08
C TYR A 21 4.02 2.86 11.56
N ASN A 22 2.84 3.28 11.15
CA ASN A 22 2.29 4.59 11.52
C ASN A 22 1.18 4.41 12.55
N SER A 23 0.90 5.44 13.37
CA SER A 23 -0.20 5.44 14.34
C SER A 23 -1.51 4.93 13.73
N ARG A 24 -2.32 4.22 14.52
CA ARG A 24 -3.64 3.71 14.08
C ARG A 24 -4.59 4.82 13.63
N SER A 25 -4.48 6.01 14.22
CA SER A 25 -5.28 7.17 13.86
C SER A 25 -5.11 7.61 12.41
N THR A 26 -4.02 7.20 11.74
CA THR A 26 -3.81 7.49 10.32
C THR A 26 -4.74 6.71 9.39
N CYS A 27 -5.32 5.60 9.85
CA CYS A 27 -6.20 4.78 9.01
C CYS A 27 -7.57 5.43 8.82
N PRO A 28 -8.08 5.53 7.58
CA PRO A 28 -9.40 6.07 7.33
C PRO A 28 -10.50 5.09 7.81
N PRO A 29 -11.51 5.56 8.55
CA PRO A 29 -12.65 4.73 8.94
C PRO A 29 -13.44 4.17 7.76
N SER A 30 -13.38 4.83 6.60
CA SER A 30 -13.99 4.37 5.34
C SER A 30 -13.34 3.13 4.75
N CYS A 31 -12.13 2.75 5.19
CA CYS A 31 -11.48 1.53 4.73
C CYS A 31 -12.33 0.29 5.12
N PRO A 32 -12.83 -0.53 4.16
CA PRO A 32 -13.68 -1.68 4.46
C PRO A 32 -13.02 -2.75 5.32
N GLN A 33 -11.70 -2.68 5.46
CA GLN A 33 -10.91 -3.58 6.29
C GLN A 33 -10.64 -3.03 7.68
N TYR A 34 -10.94 -1.73 7.91
CA TYR A 34 -10.70 -1.06 9.18
C TYR A 34 -11.38 -1.81 10.32
N ARG A 35 -10.59 -2.20 11.34
CA ARG A 35 -11.03 -2.98 12.51
C ARG A 35 -11.80 -4.28 12.18
N SER A 36 -11.70 -4.78 10.95
CA SER A 36 -12.42 -6.00 10.53
C SER A 36 -11.48 -7.06 9.94
N THR A 37 -11.09 -6.93 8.67
CA THR A 37 -10.28 -7.91 7.94
C THR A 37 -8.85 -7.45 7.65
N CYS A 38 -8.41 -6.34 8.24
CA CYS A 38 -7.06 -5.81 8.04
C CYS A 38 -6.01 -6.80 8.52
N TYR A 39 -5.08 -7.18 7.65
CA TYR A 39 -3.97 -8.07 7.99
C TYR A 39 -3.06 -7.51 9.09
N ALA A 40 -3.05 -6.19 9.28
CA ALA A 40 -2.26 -5.56 10.33
C ALA A 40 -2.81 -5.81 11.74
N GLU A 41 -4.04 -6.32 11.85
CA GLU A 41 -4.63 -6.78 13.11
C GLU A 41 -4.19 -8.21 13.48
N ASP A 42 -3.36 -8.86 12.65
CA ASP A 42 -2.93 -10.22 12.88
C ASP A 42 -1.61 -10.29 13.66
N TYR A 43 -1.57 -11.10 14.73
CA TYR A 43 -0.40 -11.53 15.52
C TYR A 43 0.73 -10.50 15.67
N HIS A 44 1.91 -10.81 15.14
CA HIS A 44 3.13 -10.01 15.32
C HIS A 44 2.99 -8.58 14.78
N THR A 45 2.29 -8.38 13.67
CA THR A 45 2.07 -7.03 13.12
C THR A 45 1.28 -6.19 14.09
N ARG A 46 0.22 -6.73 14.67
CA ARG A 46 -0.60 -6.06 15.68
C ARG A 46 0.22 -5.67 16.91
N LEU A 47 1.03 -6.60 17.45
CA LEU A 47 1.85 -6.32 18.63
C LEU A 47 2.86 -5.18 18.40
N HIS A 48 3.41 -5.10 17.21
CA HIS A 48 4.26 -3.98 16.81
C HIS A 48 3.47 -2.69 16.66
N TRP A 49 2.30 -2.76 16.03
CA TRP A 49 1.47 -1.62 15.74
C TRP A 49 0.90 -0.98 17.00
N ASP A 50 0.45 -1.78 17.97
CA ASP A 50 -0.09 -1.30 19.25
C ASP A 50 0.92 -0.47 20.07
N LYS A 51 2.22 -0.67 19.83
CA LYS A 51 3.30 0.05 20.53
C LYS A 51 3.79 1.30 19.78
N VAL A 52 3.27 1.59 18.59
CA VAL A 52 3.78 2.71 17.77
C VAL A 52 3.65 4.05 18.49
N ASP A 53 2.51 4.32 19.12
CA ASP A 53 2.26 5.60 19.78
C ASP A 53 3.14 5.83 21.01
N GLN A 54 3.68 4.75 21.60
CA GLN A 54 4.56 4.81 22.76
C GLN A 54 6.05 4.96 22.35
N ARG A 55 6.49 4.29 21.27
CA ARG A 55 7.90 4.17 20.89
C ARG A 55 8.28 4.77 19.55
N GLY A 56 7.30 5.25 18.78
CA GLY A 56 7.54 5.87 17.48
C GLY A 56 8.14 7.26 17.61
N ASP A 57 8.79 7.69 16.55
CA ASP A 57 9.27 9.05 16.39
C ASP A 57 8.10 10.00 16.02
N ASP A 58 8.33 11.29 16.19
CA ASP A 58 7.53 12.31 15.52
C ASP A 58 7.89 12.40 14.02
N ILE A 59 7.24 13.28 13.31
CA ILE A 59 7.47 13.45 11.87
C ILE A 59 8.89 13.91 11.53
N HIS A 60 9.52 14.73 12.39
CA HIS A 60 10.88 15.21 12.17
C HIS A 60 11.90 14.11 12.39
N GLY A 61 11.72 13.28 13.41
CA GLY A 61 12.53 12.09 13.66
C GLY A 61 12.43 11.08 12.53
N LEU A 62 11.21 10.84 12.00
CA LEU A 62 11.01 10.01 10.82
C LEU A 62 11.74 10.58 9.59
N ALA A 63 11.53 11.86 9.27
CA ALA A 63 12.16 12.52 8.12
C ALA A 63 13.70 12.45 8.20
N LEU A 64 14.27 12.64 9.40
CA LEU A 64 15.71 12.48 9.61
C LEU A 64 16.18 11.05 9.31
N LYS A 65 15.47 10.02 9.76
CA LYS A 65 15.83 8.62 9.48
C LYS A 65 15.73 8.29 7.99
N ILE A 66 14.69 8.76 7.29
CA ILE A 66 14.57 8.62 5.84
C ILE A 66 15.72 9.32 5.12
N SER A 67 16.07 10.56 5.49
CA SER A 67 17.13 11.32 4.85
C SER A 67 18.53 10.71 5.00
N ARG A 68 18.71 9.83 5.98
CA ARG A 68 19.96 9.08 6.22
C ARG A 68 20.04 7.75 5.45
N LEU A 69 18.96 7.33 4.80
CA LEU A 69 19.02 6.14 3.94
C LEU A 69 19.97 6.37 2.76
N PRO A 70 20.66 5.34 2.28
CA PRO A 70 21.48 5.43 1.08
C PRO A 70 20.70 5.97 -0.13
N LYS A 71 21.42 6.58 -1.08
CA LYS A 71 20.82 6.95 -2.36
C LYS A 71 20.26 5.69 -3.05
N PHE A 72 19.11 5.86 -3.71
CA PHE A 72 18.37 4.79 -4.42
C PHE A 72 17.85 3.67 -3.53
N GLN A 73 17.98 3.78 -2.19
CA GLN A 73 17.42 2.78 -1.29
C GLN A 73 15.91 2.67 -1.48
N LEU A 74 15.46 1.43 -1.84
CA LEU A 74 14.04 1.09 -1.82
C LEU A 74 13.57 0.99 -0.37
N TRP A 75 12.46 1.63 -0.04
CA TRP A 75 11.85 1.55 1.29
C TRP A 75 10.33 1.67 1.20
N ARG A 76 9.63 1.08 2.17
CA ARG A 76 8.17 1.07 2.22
C ARG A 76 7.65 1.79 3.46
N MET A 77 6.81 2.80 3.25
CA MET A 77 6.07 3.42 4.33
C MET A 77 4.79 2.63 4.61
N SER A 78 4.35 2.66 5.88
CA SER A 78 3.06 2.11 6.34
C SER A 78 2.87 0.62 6.04
N VAL A 79 3.70 -0.24 6.68
CA VAL A 79 3.35 -1.66 6.77
C VAL A 79 2.01 -1.80 7.48
N ALA A 80 1.75 -0.96 8.49
CA ALA A 80 0.47 -0.75 9.14
C ALA A 80 0.27 0.75 9.36
N GLY A 81 -0.97 1.22 9.32
CA GLY A 81 -1.32 2.63 9.23
C GLY A 81 -1.49 3.09 7.77
N ASP A 82 -1.68 4.37 7.57
CA ASP A 82 -1.90 5.01 6.26
C ASP A 82 -1.04 6.28 6.13
N LEU A 83 -1.30 7.13 5.12
CA LEU A 83 -0.67 8.45 4.96
C LEU A 83 -0.81 9.30 6.24
N PRO A 84 0.16 10.19 6.52
CA PRO A 84 0.03 11.14 7.63
C PRO A 84 -1.31 11.87 7.61
N GLY A 85 -1.87 12.11 8.77
CA GLY A 85 -3.18 12.74 8.94
C GLY A 85 -4.14 11.84 9.70
N ASP A 86 -5.15 12.42 10.34
CA ASP A 86 -6.11 11.68 11.15
C ASP A 86 -7.31 11.22 10.30
N GLY A 87 -7.68 9.95 10.41
CA GLY A 87 -8.80 9.37 9.66
C GLY A 87 -8.68 9.63 8.15
N GLU A 88 -9.67 10.32 7.59
CA GLU A 88 -9.77 10.61 6.14
C GLU A 88 -8.85 11.75 5.68
N THR A 89 -8.32 12.56 6.60
CA THR A 89 -7.53 13.73 6.26
C THR A 89 -6.07 13.38 5.97
N VAL A 90 -5.41 14.19 5.14
CA VAL A 90 -3.95 14.12 4.92
C VAL A 90 -3.30 15.33 5.57
N ASP A 91 -2.32 15.08 6.44
CA ASP A 91 -1.43 16.12 6.94
C ASP A 91 -0.40 16.46 5.85
N ALA A 92 -0.70 17.51 5.09
CA ALA A 92 0.11 17.96 3.97
C ALA A 92 1.54 18.36 4.39
N TYR A 93 1.70 18.94 5.60
CA TYR A 93 3.01 19.30 6.12
C TYR A 93 3.86 18.06 6.41
N ALA A 94 3.29 17.11 7.13
CA ALA A 94 3.98 15.86 7.45
C ALA A 94 4.33 15.06 6.18
N LEU A 95 3.39 14.95 5.23
CA LEU A 95 3.66 14.31 3.95
C LEU A 95 4.75 15.04 3.15
N GLY A 96 4.74 16.37 3.14
CA GLY A 96 5.77 17.20 2.51
C GLY A 96 7.17 16.96 3.08
N LEU A 97 7.30 16.78 4.41
CA LEU A 97 8.56 16.42 5.04
C LEU A 97 9.06 15.03 4.61
N ILE A 98 8.17 14.05 4.50
CA ILE A 98 8.51 12.71 3.99
C ILE A 98 9.01 12.78 2.55
N VAL A 99 8.28 13.48 1.68
CA VAL A 99 8.63 13.67 0.27
C VAL A 99 9.99 14.35 0.14
N LYS A 100 10.24 15.41 0.91
CA LYS A 100 11.53 16.09 0.95
C LYS A 100 12.66 15.16 1.40
N ALA A 101 12.45 14.39 2.46
CA ALA A 101 13.42 13.44 2.98
C ALA A 101 13.68 12.28 2.01
N ASN A 102 12.68 11.90 1.18
CA ASN A 102 12.79 10.84 0.18
C ASN A 102 13.65 11.20 -1.03
N ARG A 103 14.01 12.47 -1.25
CA ARG A 103 14.78 12.88 -2.43
C ARG A 103 16.04 12.03 -2.64
N GLY A 104 16.15 11.42 -3.83
CA GLY A 104 17.22 10.49 -4.20
C GLY A 104 17.06 9.08 -3.60
N ARG A 105 15.90 8.72 -3.05
CA ARG A 105 15.54 7.39 -2.54
C ARG A 105 14.28 6.91 -3.26
N ASN A 106 14.00 5.62 -3.17
CA ASN A 106 12.90 4.94 -3.86
C ASN A 106 11.80 4.57 -2.84
N GLY A 107 11.14 5.58 -2.26
CA GLY A 107 10.07 5.37 -1.30
C GLY A 107 8.73 5.09 -1.96
N PHE A 108 7.93 4.21 -1.34
CA PHE A 108 6.55 3.97 -1.75
C PHE A 108 5.64 3.65 -0.57
N THR A 109 4.36 3.85 -0.78
CA THR A 109 3.30 3.52 0.17
C THR A 109 2.00 3.14 -0.52
N TYR A 110 0.99 2.78 0.29
CA TYR A 110 -0.38 2.55 -0.13
C TYR A 110 -1.32 3.40 0.70
N THR A 111 -2.45 3.81 0.14
CA THR A 111 -3.46 4.57 0.87
C THR A 111 -4.88 4.14 0.54
N HIS A 112 -5.72 4.05 1.57
CA HIS A 112 -7.18 3.93 1.44
C HIS A 112 -7.89 5.28 1.61
N LYS A 113 -7.16 6.38 1.82
CA LYS A 113 -7.74 7.73 1.83
C LYS A 113 -8.10 8.12 0.40
N LYS A 114 -9.40 8.19 0.10
CA LYS A 114 -9.94 8.35 -1.27
C LYS A 114 -10.66 9.69 -1.47
N SER A 115 -10.63 10.60 -0.49
CA SER A 115 -11.18 11.94 -0.67
C SER A 115 -10.45 12.69 -1.79
N ARG A 116 -11.13 13.66 -2.42
CA ARG A 116 -10.54 14.51 -3.47
C ARG A 116 -9.23 15.16 -3.01
N ASP A 117 -9.19 15.60 -1.76
CA ASP A 117 -7.99 16.22 -1.18
C ASP A 117 -6.88 15.18 -0.96
N ALA A 118 -7.20 13.99 -0.46
CA ALA A 118 -6.23 12.92 -0.29
C ALA A 118 -5.61 12.46 -1.62
N ILE A 119 -6.41 12.35 -2.67
CA ILE A 119 -5.93 12.02 -4.03
C ILE A 119 -5.01 13.12 -4.56
N LYS A 120 -5.36 14.40 -4.35
CA LYS A 120 -4.50 15.54 -4.71
C LYS A 120 -3.13 15.46 -4.04
N TRP A 121 -3.07 15.17 -2.74
CA TRP A 121 -1.81 15.05 -2.01
C TRP A 121 -1.03 13.78 -2.37
N ALA A 122 -1.71 12.68 -2.64
CA ALA A 122 -1.09 11.46 -3.17
C ALA A 122 -0.42 11.71 -4.52
N LYS A 123 -1.10 12.46 -5.41
CA LYS A 123 -0.54 12.85 -6.70
C LYS A 123 0.68 13.75 -6.53
N HIS A 124 0.57 14.78 -5.69
CA HIS A 124 1.70 15.66 -5.41
C HIS A 124 2.91 14.88 -4.89
N ALA A 125 2.73 13.99 -3.92
CA ALA A 125 3.82 13.17 -3.40
C ALA A 125 4.47 12.29 -4.48
N THR A 126 3.64 11.70 -5.35
CA THR A 126 4.10 10.84 -6.45
C THR A 126 4.87 11.63 -7.49
N ASP A 127 4.39 12.79 -7.91
CA ASP A 127 5.05 13.68 -8.87
C ASP A 127 6.43 14.16 -8.34
N TRP A 128 6.61 14.20 -7.01
CA TRP A 128 7.87 14.55 -6.35
C TRP A 128 8.71 13.33 -5.94
N GLY A 129 8.42 12.16 -6.48
CA GLY A 129 9.27 10.97 -6.39
C GLY A 129 9.03 10.09 -5.15
N PHE A 130 7.94 10.31 -4.39
CA PHE A 130 7.48 9.39 -3.36
C PHE A 130 6.19 8.71 -3.83
N THR A 131 6.27 7.47 -4.30
CA THR A 131 5.15 6.79 -4.95
C THR A 131 4.04 6.43 -3.97
N VAL A 132 2.87 7.00 -4.18
CA VAL A 132 1.65 6.67 -3.43
C VAL A 132 0.72 5.84 -4.30
N ASN A 133 0.49 4.59 -3.92
CA ASN A 133 -0.43 3.69 -4.59
C ASN A 133 -1.83 3.83 -3.98
N LEU A 134 -2.84 4.10 -4.80
CA LEU A 134 -4.23 4.07 -4.36
C LEU A 134 -4.68 2.62 -4.17
N SER A 135 -5.28 2.31 -3.02
CA SER A 135 -5.75 0.97 -2.68
C SER A 135 -7.23 0.82 -3.00
N ALA A 136 -7.54 -0.02 -3.99
CA ALA A 136 -8.88 -0.46 -4.30
C ALA A 136 -9.23 -1.75 -3.54
N ASP A 137 -10.49 -1.88 -3.18
CA ASP A 137 -11.00 -3.06 -2.48
C ASP A 137 -11.46 -4.17 -3.43
N ASP A 138 -11.59 -3.85 -4.72
CA ASP A 138 -11.90 -4.75 -5.82
C ASP A 138 -11.43 -4.20 -7.18
N ALA A 139 -11.63 -4.99 -8.25
CA ALA A 139 -11.19 -4.62 -9.60
C ALA A 139 -12.03 -3.51 -10.24
N GLY A 140 -13.31 -3.37 -9.88
CA GLY A 140 -14.16 -2.31 -10.39
C GLY A 140 -13.78 -0.95 -9.80
N GLU A 141 -13.53 -0.89 -8.50
CA GLU A 141 -13.00 0.32 -7.85
C GLU A 141 -11.61 0.67 -8.39
N ALA A 142 -10.79 -0.34 -8.72
CA ALA A 142 -9.48 -0.10 -9.30
C ALA A 142 -9.56 0.65 -10.64
N ASP A 143 -10.58 0.41 -11.46
CA ASP A 143 -10.84 1.17 -12.69
C ASP A 143 -11.14 2.63 -12.41
N GLN A 144 -11.96 2.91 -11.38
CA GLN A 144 -12.32 4.27 -10.98
C GLN A 144 -11.09 5.03 -10.46
N LEU A 145 -10.30 4.40 -9.59
CA LEU A 145 -9.11 5.02 -9.02
C LEU A 145 -8.01 5.24 -10.07
N ALA A 146 -7.88 4.36 -11.05
CA ALA A 146 -6.91 4.51 -12.14
C ALA A 146 -7.17 5.76 -13.02
N ALA A 147 -8.40 6.26 -13.07
CA ALA A 147 -8.75 7.49 -13.78
C ALA A 147 -8.05 8.75 -13.22
N HIS A 148 -7.56 8.69 -11.98
CA HIS A 148 -6.80 9.79 -11.39
C HIS A 148 -5.33 9.87 -11.84
N GLY A 149 -4.87 8.94 -12.69
CA GLY A 149 -3.49 8.92 -13.21
C GLY A 149 -2.44 8.56 -12.15
N LEU A 150 -2.84 7.89 -11.08
CA LEU A 150 -1.96 7.38 -10.03
C LEU A 150 -1.83 5.85 -10.14
N PRO A 151 -0.72 5.28 -9.65
CA PRO A 151 -0.59 3.85 -9.57
C PRO A 151 -1.62 3.26 -8.60
N VAL A 152 -2.27 2.18 -9.01
CA VAL A 152 -3.32 1.51 -8.25
C VAL A 152 -2.89 0.11 -7.84
N VAL A 153 -3.32 -0.31 -6.67
CA VAL A 153 -3.31 -1.70 -6.24
C VAL A 153 -4.73 -2.12 -5.87
N CYS A 154 -5.07 -3.39 -6.00
CA CYS A 154 -6.39 -3.88 -5.62
C CYS A 154 -6.33 -5.23 -4.92
N ILE A 155 -7.35 -5.53 -4.14
CA ILE A 155 -7.56 -6.88 -3.62
C ILE A 155 -8.22 -7.71 -4.71
N VAL A 156 -7.73 -8.94 -4.87
CA VAL A 156 -8.28 -9.92 -5.81
C VAL A 156 -8.56 -11.25 -5.09
N PRO A 157 -9.47 -12.09 -5.61
CA PRO A 157 -9.72 -13.43 -5.08
C PRO A 157 -8.45 -14.26 -4.93
N MET A 158 -8.47 -15.24 -3.99
CA MET A 158 -7.31 -16.08 -3.67
C MET A 158 -6.81 -16.89 -4.85
N ASP A 159 -7.72 -17.31 -5.72
CA ASP A 159 -7.47 -18.14 -6.91
C ASP A 159 -7.21 -17.36 -8.20
N THR A 160 -7.17 -16.02 -8.13
CA THR A 160 -6.90 -15.17 -9.31
C THR A 160 -5.60 -15.60 -9.99
N PRO A 161 -5.60 -15.82 -11.32
CA PRO A 161 -4.39 -16.15 -12.07
C PRO A 161 -3.35 -15.02 -12.01
N LYS A 162 -2.08 -15.33 -12.35
CA LYS A 162 -0.99 -14.33 -12.30
C LYS A 162 -1.29 -13.06 -13.10
N HIS A 163 -2.01 -13.20 -14.19
CA HIS A 163 -2.46 -12.10 -15.05
C HIS A 163 -3.96 -12.19 -15.22
N THR A 164 -4.64 -11.06 -15.09
CA THR A 164 -6.07 -10.89 -15.35
C THR A 164 -6.35 -9.46 -15.75
N THR A 165 -7.61 -9.09 -15.92
CA THR A 165 -8.01 -7.73 -16.25
C THR A 165 -9.11 -7.24 -15.31
N THR A 166 -9.23 -5.93 -15.20
CA THR A 166 -10.40 -5.29 -14.60
C THR A 166 -11.61 -5.35 -15.56
N PRO A 167 -12.82 -5.01 -15.11
CA PRO A 167 -13.99 -4.88 -15.99
C PRO A 167 -13.78 -3.93 -17.16
N ALA A 168 -13.00 -2.85 -16.99
CA ALA A 168 -12.66 -1.93 -18.09
C ALA A 168 -11.44 -2.38 -18.94
N GLY A 169 -10.96 -3.61 -18.76
CA GLY A 169 -9.87 -4.19 -19.55
C GLY A 169 -8.46 -3.79 -19.14
N ARG A 170 -8.28 -3.09 -18.00
CA ARG A 170 -6.93 -2.76 -17.50
C ARG A 170 -6.23 -4.00 -16.98
N GLN A 171 -4.95 -4.14 -17.31
CA GLN A 171 -4.14 -5.28 -16.88
C GLN A 171 -3.94 -5.30 -15.36
N ILE A 172 -4.24 -6.44 -14.73
CA ILE A 172 -3.88 -6.74 -13.35
C ILE A 172 -2.76 -7.77 -13.35
N LEU A 173 -1.66 -7.43 -12.68
CA LEU A 173 -0.57 -8.36 -12.35
C LEU A 173 -0.69 -8.73 -10.88
N VAL A 174 -0.95 -10.00 -10.58
CA VAL A 174 -0.93 -10.47 -9.19
C VAL A 174 0.49 -10.33 -8.63
N CYS A 175 0.58 -9.80 -7.41
CA CYS A 175 1.86 -9.45 -6.78
C CYS A 175 2.88 -10.60 -6.89
N PRO A 176 4.04 -10.38 -7.55
CA PRO A 176 5.04 -11.44 -7.71
C PRO A 176 5.53 -12.04 -6.40
N ALA A 177 5.60 -11.25 -5.32
CA ALA A 177 5.96 -11.78 -4.01
C ALA A 177 4.91 -12.72 -3.38
N GLN A 178 3.71 -12.82 -3.97
CA GLN A 178 2.70 -13.80 -3.58
C GLN A 178 2.67 -15.05 -4.50
N THR A 179 3.29 -14.97 -5.69
CA THR A 179 3.16 -16.00 -6.74
C THR A 179 4.48 -16.64 -7.14
N VAL A 180 5.61 -16.12 -6.65
CA VAL A 180 6.96 -16.62 -6.94
C VAL A 180 7.72 -16.72 -5.62
N ASP A 181 8.20 -17.91 -5.27
CA ASP A 181 8.71 -18.23 -3.93
C ASP A 181 9.92 -17.39 -3.48
N TYR A 182 10.84 -17.10 -4.40
CA TYR A 182 12.04 -16.30 -4.10
C TYR A 182 11.82 -14.79 -4.22
N MET A 183 10.67 -14.37 -4.73
CA MET A 183 10.41 -12.95 -5.00
C MET A 183 10.06 -12.19 -3.71
N THR A 184 10.69 -11.04 -3.56
CA THR A 184 10.41 -10.10 -2.48
C THR A 184 10.15 -8.70 -3.03
N CYS A 185 9.62 -7.78 -2.22
CA CYS A 185 9.50 -6.37 -2.62
C CYS A 185 10.89 -5.77 -2.93
N ALA A 186 11.92 -6.19 -2.19
CA ALA A 186 13.30 -5.78 -2.40
C ALA A 186 13.81 -6.10 -3.82
N LEU A 187 13.44 -7.26 -4.36
CA LEU A 187 13.83 -7.70 -5.71
C LEU A 187 12.88 -7.17 -6.79
N CYS A 188 11.59 -7.04 -6.47
CA CYS A 188 10.54 -6.72 -7.44
C CYS A 188 10.47 -5.22 -7.78
N GLY A 189 10.41 -4.34 -6.78
CA GLY A 189 10.35 -2.88 -6.94
C GLY A 189 9.13 -2.31 -7.66
N LEU A 190 8.16 -3.13 -8.11
CA LEU A 190 7.04 -2.66 -8.96
C LEU A 190 6.16 -1.60 -8.29
N CYS A 191 5.92 -1.72 -6.99
CA CYS A 191 5.08 -0.76 -6.26
C CYS A 191 5.71 0.63 -6.10
N GLN A 192 7.01 0.75 -6.34
CA GLN A 192 7.73 2.02 -6.36
C GLN A 192 7.65 2.72 -7.73
N LYS A 193 7.36 1.98 -8.80
CA LYS A 193 7.24 2.55 -10.15
C LYS A 193 5.90 3.28 -10.29
N ALA A 194 5.94 4.61 -10.35
CA ALA A 194 4.75 5.45 -10.46
C ALA A 194 4.08 5.34 -11.85
N ASP A 195 4.89 5.12 -12.88
CA ASP A 195 4.49 5.07 -14.29
C ASP A 195 4.11 3.66 -14.79
N ARG A 196 4.02 2.67 -13.89
CA ARG A 196 3.63 1.32 -14.29
C ARG A 196 2.21 1.31 -14.86
N ARG A 197 2.02 0.58 -15.95
CA ARG A 197 0.71 0.45 -16.61
C ARG A 197 -0.23 -0.54 -15.91
N GLN A 198 0.36 -1.54 -15.21
CA GLN A 198 -0.42 -2.59 -14.56
C GLN A 198 -0.91 -2.17 -13.18
N ILE A 199 -2.13 -2.56 -12.85
CA ILE A 199 -2.64 -2.60 -11.48
C ILE A 199 -1.99 -3.80 -10.79
N ILE A 200 -1.52 -3.65 -9.55
CA ILE A 200 -0.98 -4.78 -8.78
C ILE A 200 -2.12 -5.40 -7.96
N GLY A 201 -2.43 -6.67 -8.25
CA GLY A 201 -3.42 -7.44 -7.52
C GLY A 201 -2.81 -8.10 -6.28
N PHE A 202 -3.40 -7.90 -5.12
CA PHE A 202 -3.06 -8.65 -3.91
C PHE A 202 -4.13 -9.71 -3.66
N ARG A 203 -3.76 -10.99 -3.76
CA ARG A 203 -4.67 -12.07 -3.38
C ARG A 203 -5.04 -11.92 -1.91
N ALA A 204 -6.32 -12.12 -1.61
CA ALA A 204 -6.79 -12.16 -0.24
C ALA A 204 -5.96 -13.16 0.58
N HIS A 205 -5.42 -12.72 1.73
CA HIS A 205 -4.53 -13.52 2.59
C HIS A 205 -4.68 -13.10 4.06
N GLY A 206 -3.99 -13.79 4.95
CA GLY A 206 -4.06 -13.56 6.40
C GLY A 206 -5.13 -14.45 7.06
N THR A 207 -5.36 -14.24 8.34
CA THR A 207 -6.27 -15.07 9.15
C THR A 207 -7.72 -14.96 8.71
N LYS A 208 -8.11 -13.82 8.14
CA LYS A 208 -9.46 -13.52 7.65
C LYS A 208 -9.57 -13.57 6.10
N ALA A 209 -8.64 -14.29 5.44
CA ALA A 209 -8.56 -14.37 3.99
C ALA A 209 -9.88 -14.75 3.32
N ARG A 210 -10.65 -15.71 3.88
CA ARG A 210 -11.94 -16.14 3.33
C ARG A 210 -12.97 -15.01 3.25
N ILE A 211 -13.05 -14.17 4.30
CA ILE A 211 -13.98 -13.03 4.34
C ILE A 211 -13.55 -11.98 3.30
N THR A 212 -12.25 -11.70 3.22
CA THR A 212 -11.69 -10.76 2.24
C THR A 212 -11.90 -11.27 0.81
N ASP A 213 -11.72 -12.57 0.57
CA ASP A 213 -11.97 -13.22 -0.73
C ASP A 213 -13.44 -13.09 -1.15
N GLN A 214 -14.37 -13.35 -0.25
CA GLN A 214 -15.80 -13.17 -0.53
C GLN A 214 -16.16 -11.72 -0.89
N LYS A 215 -15.54 -10.74 -0.22
CA LYS A 215 -15.73 -9.33 -0.56
C LYS A 215 -15.19 -9.01 -1.96
N ALA A 216 -13.98 -9.47 -2.28
CA ALA A 216 -13.36 -9.25 -3.59
C ALA A 216 -14.15 -9.90 -4.75
N ARG A 217 -14.84 -11.04 -4.52
CA ARG A 217 -15.67 -11.72 -5.53
C ARG A 217 -17.00 -11.03 -5.84
N ARG A 218 -17.53 -10.23 -4.94
CA ARG A 218 -18.86 -9.61 -5.11
C ARG A 218 -18.94 -8.63 -6.28
N VAL A 219 -17.82 -8.19 -6.81
CA VAL A 219 -17.73 -7.10 -7.81
C VAL A 219 -17.12 -7.56 -9.14
N ILE A 220 -16.67 -8.81 -9.27
CA ILE A 220 -16.20 -9.34 -10.55
C ILE A 220 -17.34 -10.13 -11.19
N PRO A 221 -18.02 -9.60 -12.24
CA PRO A 221 -18.73 -10.48 -13.15
C PRO A 221 -17.68 -11.41 -13.76
N ILE A 222 -17.77 -12.70 -13.49
CA ILE A 222 -16.96 -13.71 -14.16
C ILE A 222 -17.32 -13.63 -15.65
N TYR A 223 -16.54 -12.91 -16.44
CA TYR A 223 -16.53 -13.09 -17.88
C TYR A 223 -15.91 -14.46 -18.12
N GLN A 224 -16.76 -15.48 -18.14
CA GLN A 224 -16.44 -16.75 -18.78
C GLN A 224 -16.27 -16.41 -20.26
N GLY A 225 -15.02 -16.36 -20.71
CA GLY A 225 -14.72 -16.22 -22.13
C GLY A 225 -15.47 -17.32 -22.87
N ALA A 226 -16.37 -16.93 -23.78
CA ALA A 226 -16.91 -17.82 -24.76
C ALA A 226 -15.75 -18.36 -25.60
N THR A 227 -15.44 -19.63 -25.40
CA THR A 227 -14.68 -20.43 -26.34
C THR A 227 -15.48 -20.46 -27.65
N GLN A 228 -15.00 -19.82 -28.69
CA GLN A 228 -15.22 -20.21 -30.09
C GLN A 228 -13.88 -20.55 -30.69
#